data_08d44ce53e7ef961332024cb236480f9
#
_entry.id   08d44ce53e7ef961332024cb236480f9
#
_cell.length_a   1.000
_cell.length_b   1.000
_cell.length_c   1.000
_cell.angle_alpha   90.00
_cell.angle_beta   90.00
_cell.angle_gamma   90.00
#
_symmetry.space_group_name_H-M   'P 1'
#
loop_
_entity.id
_entity.type
_entity.pdbx_description
1 polymer ?
#
loop_
_entity_poly.entity_id
_entity_poly.type
_entity_poly.pdbx_seq_one_letter_code
_entity_poly.pdbx_strand_id
1 'polypeptide(L)'
;MLFLSVGALLLTFASCKQNKSENNPSNAHQNDSLEQILSQKDSEINDMMGLMNEVQEGFRQINEAENRVTIAKDGEGADKKQMLRDNVKFIAATMQKNRELIAKLRQQLSTSSLKGTQLKATIDNLVKQLDEKDQQLQQLRADL
;
A
#
# COMPACT_ATOMS: atom_id res chain seq x y z
N MET A 1 -17.61 86.84 0.02
CA MET A 1 -16.38 86.85 0.85
C MET A 1 -16.08 85.41 1.18
N LEU A 2 -15.23 85.01 0.53
CA LEU A 2 -14.09 84.13 0.52
C LEU A 2 -13.54 83.81 1.89
N PHE A 3 -13.34 82.56 2.18
CA PHE A 3 -12.14 82.07 2.85
C PHE A 3 -11.92 80.58 2.48
N LEU A 4 -10.92 80.37 1.65
CA LEU A 4 -10.26 79.08 1.42
C LEU A 4 -9.53 78.66 2.69
N SER A 5 -9.70 77.45 3.14
CA SER A 5 -8.72 76.78 4.01
C SER A 5 -8.31 75.45 3.43
N VAL A 6 -7.11 75.46 2.94
CA VAL A 6 -6.38 74.29 2.43
C VAL A 6 -5.96 73.44 3.64
N GLY A 7 -6.61 72.33 3.84
CA GLY A 7 -6.20 71.32 4.83
C GLY A 7 -5.21 70.34 4.20
N ALA A 8 -3.95 70.46 4.59
CA ALA A 8 -2.90 69.53 4.19
C ALA A 8 -3.13 68.12 4.75
N LEU A 9 -3.39 67.16 3.89
CA LEU A 9 -3.53 65.73 4.23
C LEU A 9 -2.11 65.15 4.38
N LEU A 10 -1.64 65.03 5.60
CA LEU A 10 -0.40 64.33 5.90
C LEU A 10 -0.66 62.81 5.79
N LEU A 11 -0.21 62.21 4.70
CA LEU A 11 -0.09 60.78 4.51
C LEU A 11 1.02 60.25 5.42
N THR A 12 0.69 59.77 6.59
CA THR A 12 1.62 58.96 7.40
C THR A 12 1.73 57.57 6.79
N PHE A 13 2.81 57.37 6.07
CA PHE A 13 3.21 56.00 5.70
C PHE A 13 3.60 55.24 6.97
N ALA A 14 2.66 54.45 7.51
CA ALA A 14 2.97 53.46 8.51
C ALA A 14 3.88 52.42 7.83
N SER A 15 5.19 52.57 8.07
CA SER A 15 6.21 51.58 7.74
C SER A 15 5.81 50.29 8.46
N CYS A 16 5.31 49.30 7.72
CA CYS A 16 5.23 47.94 8.20
C CYS A 16 6.66 47.49 8.51
N LYS A 17 7.00 47.53 9.77
CA LYS A 17 8.19 46.93 10.32
C LYS A 17 8.07 45.45 10.03
N GLN A 18 8.82 45.00 9.04
CA GLN A 18 8.99 43.59 8.71
C GLN A 18 9.50 42.90 9.96
N ASN A 19 8.58 42.24 10.67
CA ASN A 19 8.96 41.38 11.76
C ASN A 19 9.87 40.30 11.16
N LYS A 20 11.16 40.44 11.39
CA LYS A 20 12.11 39.34 11.34
C LYS A 20 11.47 38.25 12.17
N SER A 21 11.07 37.18 11.51
CA SER A 21 10.68 35.93 12.17
C SER A 21 11.82 35.57 13.10
N GLU A 22 11.63 35.82 14.38
CA GLU A 22 12.48 35.28 15.42
C GLU A 22 12.40 33.75 15.21
N ASN A 23 13.53 33.16 14.86
CA ASN A 23 13.72 31.72 14.91
C ASN A 23 13.51 31.30 16.36
N ASN A 24 12.24 31.07 16.71
CA ASN A 24 11.90 30.50 18.01
C ASN A 24 12.35 29.05 17.97
N PRO A 25 13.33 28.63 18.78
CA PRO A 25 13.86 27.26 18.77
C PRO A 25 12.75 26.23 19.01
N SER A 26 11.65 26.61 19.63
CA SER A 26 10.45 25.79 19.79
C SER A 26 9.81 25.43 18.44
N ASN A 27 9.76 26.33 17.47
CA ASN A 27 9.16 26.07 16.16
C ASN A 27 10.08 25.18 15.28
N ALA A 28 11.40 25.31 15.42
CA ALA A 28 12.35 24.46 14.71
C ALA A 28 12.22 22.99 15.18
N HIS A 29 12.17 22.75 16.48
CA HIS A 29 11.97 21.41 17.04
C HIS A 29 10.61 20.80 16.69
N GLN A 30 9.56 21.61 16.59
CA GLN A 30 8.25 21.13 16.15
C GLN A 30 8.26 20.75 14.67
N ASN A 31 8.92 21.52 13.81
CA ASN A 31 9.05 21.19 12.39
C ASN A 31 9.88 19.92 12.18
N ASP A 32 11.01 19.77 12.86
CA ASP A 32 11.84 18.57 12.81
C ASP A 32 11.05 17.33 13.26
N SER A 33 10.25 17.45 14.31
CA SER A 33 9.39 16.36 14.80
C SER A 33 8.30 16.00 13.79
N LEU A 34 7.68 16.98 13.13
CA LEU A 34 6.68 16.74 12.09
C LEU A 34 7.28 16.08 10.84
N GLU A 35 8.47 16.51 10.42
CA GLU A 35 9.19 15.91 9.31
C GLU A 35 9.56 14.45 9.59
N GLN A 36 9.99 14.14 10.81
CA GLN A 36 10.26 12.77 11.23
C GLN A 36 8.99 11.90 11.18
N ILE A 37 7.86 12.41 11.69
CA ILE A 37 6.58 11.69 11.65
C ILE A 37 6.13 11.46 10.21
N LEU A 38 6.27 12.44 9.33
CA LEU A 38 5.92 12.30 7.91
C LEU A 38 6.80 11.25 7.23
N SER A 39 8.12 11.33 7.43
CA SER A 39 9.08 10.36 6.88
C SER A 39 8.80 8.92 7.36
N GLN A 40 8.45 8.76 8.64
CA GLN A 40 8.07 7.45 9.17
C GLN A 40 6.79 6.93 8.52
N LYS A 41 5.77 7.78 8.34
CA LYS A 41 4.52 7.39 7.68
C LYS A 41 4.70 7.02 6.22
N ASP A 42 5.54 7.76 5.51
CA ASP A 42 5.88 7.46 4.12
C ASP A 42 6.60 6.10 4.02
N SER A 43 7.50 5.79 4.94
CA SER A 43 8.15 4.49 5.03
C SER A 43 7.14 3.37 5.30
N GLU A 44 6.23 3.53 6.27
CA GLU A 44 5.19 2.56 6.58
C GLU A 44 4.27 2.28 5.37
N ILE A 45 3.89 3.33 4.63
CA ILE A 45 3.09 3.20 3.41
C ILE A 45 3.86 2.44 2.33
N ASN A 46 5.12 2.80 2.09
CA ASN A 46 5.94 2.16 1.07
C ASN A 46 6.17 0.66 1.38
N ASP A 47 6.40 0.32 2.64
CA ASP A 47 6.53 -1.07 3.08
C ASP A 47 5.24 -1.88 2.84
N MET A 48 4.08 -1.31 3.17
CA MET A 48 2.79 -1.94 2.92
C MET A 48 2.50 -2.09 1.42
N MET A 49 2.85 -1.09 0.60
CA MET A 49 2.74 -1.17 -0.85
C MET A 49 3.66 -2.25 -1.44
N GLY A 50 4.88 -2.39 -0.92
CA GLY A 50 5.82 -3.44 -1.29
C GLY A 50 5.22 -4.83 -1.05
N LEU A 51 4.70 -5.08 0.16
CA LEU A 51 4.03 -6.34 0.50
C LEU A 51 2.80 -6.61 -0.38
N MET A 52 2.01 -5.57 -0.69
CA MET A 52 0.86 -5.71 -1.58
C MET A 52 1.26 -6.11 -3.00
N ASN A 53 2.32 -5.52 -3.53
CA ASN A 53 2.86 -5.88 -4.84
C ASN A 53 3.37 -7.33 -4.86
N GLU A 54 4.02 -7.80 -3.78
CA GLU A 54 4.45 -9.19 -3.66
C GLU A 54 3.25 -10.15 -3.64
N VAL A 55 2.16 -9.82 -2.95
CA VAL A 55 0.92 -10.62 -2.95
C VAL A 55 0.31 -10.68 -4.35
N GLN A 56 0.24 -9.56 -5.06
CA GLN A 56 -0.28 -9.50 -6.42
C GLN A 56 0.57 -10.32 -7.39
N GLU A 57 1.89 -10.26 -7.25
CA GLU A 57 2.81 -11.09 -8.04
C GLU A 57 2.59 -12.58 -7.75
N GLY A 58 2.38 -12.95 -6.49
CA GLY A 58 2.02 -14.33 -6.12
C GLY A 58 0.71 -14.78 -6.79
N PHE A 59 -0.33 -13.96 -6.84
CA PHE A 59 -1.56 -14.28 -7.56
C PHE A 59 -1.34 -14.45 -9.06
N ARG A 60 -0.51 -13.58 -9.67
CA ARG A 60 -0.15 -13.73 -11.09
C ARG A 60 0.53 -15.07 -11.36
N GLN A 61 1.49 -15.47 -10.51
CA GLN A 61 2.18 -16.75 -10.62
C GLN A 61 1.24 -17.95 -10.43
N ILE A 62 0.28 -17.87 -9.50
CA ILE A 62 -0.75 -18.89 -9.31
C ILE A 62 -1.59 -19.04 -10.58
N ASN A 63 -2.09 -17.94 -11.16
CA ASN A 63 -2.90 -17.98 -12.37
C ASN A 63 -2.12 -18.57 -13.55
N GLU A 64 -0.84 -18.26 -13.72
CA GLU A 64 0.00 -18.84 -14.75
C GLU A 64 0.23 -20.36 -14.55
N ALA A 65 0.42 -20.79 -13.30
CA ALA A 65 0.56 -22.20 -12.99
C ALA A 65 -0.76 -22.97 -13.22
N GLU A 66 -1.91 -22.39 -12.86
CA GLU A 66 -3.24 -22.94 -13.15
C GLU A 66 -3.48 -23.11 -14.66
N ASN A 67 -3.12 -22.10 -15.45
CA ASN A 67 -3.22 -22.17 -16.91
C ASN A 67 -2.37 -23.32 -17.46
N ARG A 68 -1.14 -23.51 -16.96
CA ARG A 68 -0.29 -24.65 -17.37
C ARG A 68 -0.93 -25.98 -17.02
N VAL A 69 -1.56 -26.08 -15.85
CA VAL A 69 -2.28 -27.29 -15.45
C VAL A 69 -3.47 -27.56 -16.37
N THR A 70 -4.26 -26.54 -16.69
CA THR A 70 -5.42 -26.67 -17.58
C THR A 70 -5.01 -27.18 -18.97
N ILE A 71 -3.96 -26.61 -19.55
CA ILE A 71 -3.43 -27.04 -20.86
C ILE A 71 -2.88 -28.47 -20.81
N ALA A 72 -2.29 -28.87 -19.68
CA ALA A 72 -1.69 -30.19 -19.53
C ALA A 72 -2.70 -31.32 -19.28
N LYS A 73 -3.94 -31.01 -18.84
CA LYS A 73 -4.98 -32.01 -18.59
C LYS A 73 -5.34 -32.86 -19.83
N ASP A 74 -5.23 -32.28 -21.03
CA ASP A 74 -5.63 -32.94 -22.29
C ASP A 74 -4.56 -33.89 -22.85
N GLY A 75 -3.53 -34.21 -22.07
CA GLY A 75 -2.42 -35.03 -22.58
C GLY A 75 -2.13 -36.25 -21.72
N GLU A 76 -1.76 -37.36 -22.38
CA GLU A 76 -1.33 -38.62 -21.75
C GLU A 76 0.21 -38.71 -21.67
N GLY A 77 0.73 -39.26 -20.55
CA GLY A 77 2.15 -39.55 -20.36
C GLY A 77 2.63 -39.29 -18.93
N ALA A 78 3.65 -40.03 -18.51
CA ALA A 78 4.22 -39.94 -17.14
C ALA A 78 4.82 -38.56 -16.85
N ASP A 79 5.46 -37.94 -17.83
CA ASP A 79 6.08 -36.60 -17.69
C ASP A 79 5.05 -35.51 -17.44
N LYS A 80 3.86 -35.64 -18.04
CA LYS A 80 2.75 -34.70 -17.83
C LYS A 80 2.18 -34.81 -16.43
N LYS A 81 2.01 -36.03 -15.90
CA LYS A 81 1.57 -36.21 -14.51
C LYS A 81 2.55 -35.60 -13.52
N GLN A 82 3.84 -35.73 -13.77
CA GLN A 82 4.85 -35.09 -12.92
C GLN A 82 4.76 -33.57 -13.02
N MET A 83 4.65 -33.00 -14.22
CA MET A 83 4.50 -31.57 -14.43
C MET A 83 3.23 -31.02 -13.72
N LEU A 84 2.10 -31.74 -13.79
CA LEU A 84 0.87 -31.36 -13.08
C LEU A 84 1.09 -31.31 -11.58
N ARG A 85 1.69 -32.35 -10.99
CA ARG A 85 2.01 -32.40 -9.56
C ARG A 85 2.93 -31.26 -9.14
N ASP A 86 3.93 -30.94 -9.94
CA ASP A 86 4.89 -29.88 -9.63
C ASP A 86 4.23 -28.48 -9.69
N ASN A 87 3.36 -28.24 -10.69
CA ASN A 87 2.57 -27.00 -10.73
C ASN A 87 1.60 -26.90 -9.53
N VAL A 88 0.93 -27.99 -9.14
CA VAL A 88 0.04 -28.00 -7.97
C VAL A 88 0.81 -27.72 -6.67
N LYS A 89 2.01 -28.28 -6.51
CA LYS A 89 2.89 -27.97 -5.36
C LYS A 89 3.32 -26.52 -5.38
N PHE A 90 3.69 -25.99 -6.54
CA PHE A 90 4.08 -24.60 -6.72
C PHE A 90 2.92 -23.65 -6.34
N ILE A 91 1.70 -23.91 -6.82
CA ILE A 91 0.50 -23.14 -6.46
C ILE A 91 0.31 -23.15 -4.93
N ALA A 92 0.35 -24.31 -4.30
CA ALA A 92 0.19 -24.44 -2.85
C ALA A 92 1.25 -23.64 -2.07
N ALA A 93 2.51 -23.71 -2.46
CA ALA A 93 3.59 -22.97 -1.82
C ALA A 93 3.43 -21.46 -1.99
N THR A 94 3.05 -21.00 -3.20
CA THR A 94 2.82 -19.58 -3.48
C THR A 94 1.61 -19.05 -2.71
N MET A 95 0.54 -19.81 -2.60
CA MET A 95 -0.62 -19.46 -1.76
C MET A 95 -0.25 -19.33 -0.29
N GLN A 96 0.58 -20.24 0.23
CA GLN A 96 1.05 -20.15 1.61
C GLN A 96 1.88 -18.87 1.82
N LYS A 97 2.79 -18.56 0.90
CA LYS A 97 3.55 -17.30 0.94
C LYS A 97 2.62 -16.08 0.92
N ASN A 98 1.60 -16.07 0.07
CA ASN A 98 0.64 -14.97 0.01
C ASN A 98 -0.15 -14.81 1.33
N ARG A 99 -0.51 -15.91 2.01
CA ARG A 99 -1.12 -15.83 3.34
C ARG A 99 -0.22 -15.17 4.37
N GLU A 100 1.05 -15.50 4.37
CA GLU A 100 2.04 -14.91 5.28
C GLU A 100 2.23 -13.42 5.02
N LEU A 101 2.30 -13.01 3.74
CA LEU A 101 2.39 -11.61 3.34
C LEU A 101 1.13 -10.81 3.74
N ILE A 102 -0.05 -11.39 3.55
CA ILE A 102 -1.32 -10.77 3.96
C ILE A 102 -1.42 -10.66 5.48
N ALA A 103 -0.97 -11.67 6.23
CA ALA A 103 -0.91 -11.59 7.69
C ALA A 103 0.02 -10.46 8.15
N LYS A 104 1.18 -10.31 7.52
CA LYS A 104 2.12 -9.22 7.77
C LYS A 104 1.51 -7.85 7.44
N LEU A 105 0.80 -7.72 6.30
CA LEU A 105 0.07 -6.51 5.94
C LEU A 105 -0.98 -6.13 7.00
N ARG A 106 -1.76 -7.09 7.47
CA ARG A 106 -2.75 -6.87 8.53
C ARG A 106 -2.10 -6.40 9.83
N GLN A 107 -0.99 -7.01 10.20
CA GLN A 107 -0.24 -6.62 11.39
C GLN A 107 0.28 -5.19 11.25
N GLN A 108 0.94 -4.85 10.15
CA GLN A 108 1.44 -3.49 9.91
C GLN A 108 0.31 -2.45 9.92
N LEU A 109 -0.82 -2.75 9.27
CA LEU A 109 -1.97 -1.85 9.27
C LEU A 109 -2.55 -1.67 10.68
N SER A 110 -2.56 -2.71 11.51
CA SER A 110 -3.09 -2.63 12.88
C SER A 110 -2.21 -1.83 13.83
N THR A 111 -0.90 -1.79 13.58
CA THR A 111 0.09 -1.05 14.37
C THR A 111 0.35 0.36 13.83
N SER A 112 -0.02 0.59 12.57
CA SER A 112 0.12 1.89 11.90
C SER A 112 -0.88 2.90 12.44
N SER A 113 -0.48 4.17 12.48
CA SER A 113 -1.38 5.29 12.76
C SER A 113 -2.30 5.66 11.59
N LEU A 114 -2.20 4.93 10.47
CA LEU A 114 -3.00 5.17 9.27
C LEU A 114 -4.43 4.68 9.46
N LYS A 115 -5.41 5.54 9.23
CA LYS A 115 -6.83 5.16 9.13
C LYS A 115 -7.12 4.56 7.75
N GLY A 116 -6.50 3.43 7.46
CA GLY A 116 -6.53 2.80 6.14
C GLY A 116 -7.79 1.96 5.87
N THR A 117 -8.99 2.55 5.91
CA THR A 117 -10.24 1.82 5.61
C THR A 117 -10.23 1.17 4.23
N GLN A 118 -9.68 1.87 3.23
CA GLN A 118 -9.55 1.35 1.86
C GLN A 118 -8.51 0.21 1.79
N LEU A 119 -7.38 0.36 2.48
CA LEU A 119 -6.35 -0.67 2.55
C LEU A 119 -6.88 -1.92 3.24
N LYS A 120 -7.64 -1.76 4.33
CA LYS A 120 -8.31 -2.88 4.99
C LYS A 120 -9.25 -3.62 4.05
N ALA A 121 -10.10 -2.90 3.31
CA ALA A 121 -11.00 -3.50 2.33
C ALA A 121 -10.25 -4.26 1.22
N THR A 122 -9.11 -3.73 0.77
CA THR A 122 -8.24 -4.39 -0.20
C THR A 122 -7.65 -5.68 0.38
N ILE A 123 -7.14 -5.66 1.61
CA ILE A 123 -6.62 -6.85 2.31
C ILE A 123 -7.72 -7.91 2.48
N ASP A 124 -8.93 -7.53 2.86
CA ASP A 124 -10.05 -8.45 3.02
C ASP A 124 -10.45 -9.08 1.67
N ASN A 125 -10.38 -8.32 0.58
CA ASN A 125 -10.58 -8.85 -0.77
C ASN A 125 -9.49 -9.87 -1.17
N LEU A 126 -8.21 -9.59 -0.88
CA LEU A 126 -7.10 -10.52 -1.13
C LEU A 126 -7.26 -11.83 -0.37
N VAL A 127 -7.76 -11.79 0.87
CA VAL A 127 -8.08 -13.01 1.64
C VAL A 127 -9.17 -13.82 0.95
N LYS A 128 -10.25 -13.16 0.52
CA LYS A 128 -11.34 -13.83 -0.20
C LYS A 128 -10.84 -14.51 -1.48
N GLN A 129 -9.98 -13.81 -2.24
CA GLN A 129 -9.37 -14.41 -3.45
C GLN A 129 -8.51 -15.64 -3.10
N LEU A 130 -7.76 -15.62 -1.98
CA LEU A 130 -7.00 -16.79 -1.54
C LEU A 130 -7.91 -17.97 -1.16
N ASP A 131 -9.02 -17.70 -0.48
CA ASP A 131 -9.97 -18.76 -0.11
C ASP A 131 -10.63 -19.38 -1.36
N GLU A 132 -10.95 -18.57 -2.37
CA GLU A 132 -11.43 -19.05 -3.66
C GLU A 132 -10.38 -19.92 -4.38
N LYS A 133 -9.11 -19.50 -4.36
CA LYS A 133 -7.99 -20.29 -4.93
C LYS A 133 -7.73 -21.58 -4.18
N ASP A 134 -7.93 -21.62 -2.86
CA ASP A 134 -7.84 -22.86 -2.08
C ASP A 134 -8.87 -23.90 -2.52
N GLN A 135 -10.11 -23.48 -2.73
CA GLN A 135 -11.16 -24.38 -3.22
C GLN A 135 -10.78 -24.94 -4.60
N GLN A 136 -10.29 -24.09 -5.51
CA GLN A 136 -9.83 -24.51 -6.83
C GLN A 136 -8.67 -25.49 -6.74
N LEU A 137 -7.70 -25.25 -5.85
CA LEU A 137 -6.55 -26.13 -5.63
C LEU A 137 -6.98 -27.49 -5.06
N GLN A 138 -7.95 -27.52 -4.14
CA GLN A 138 -8.49 -28.77 -3.59
C GLN A 138 -9.16 -29.60 -4.69
N GLN A 139 -9.95 -28.97 -5.55
CA GLN A 139 -10.59 -29.63 -6.68
C GLN A 139 -9.53 -30.16 -7.66
N LEU A 140 -8.52 -29.36 -7.97
CA LEU A 140 -7.44 -29.75 -8.85
C LEU A 140 -6.63 -30.95 -8.33
N ARG A 141 -6.44 -31.03 -7.00
CA ARG A 141 -5.79 -32.17 -6.34
C ARG A 141 -6.64 -33.44 -6.39
N ALA A 142 -7.97 -33.32 -6.32
CA ALA A 142 -8.87 -34.44 -6.41
C ALA A 142 -8.93 -35.04 -7.83
N ASP A 143 -8.67 -34.22 -8.84
CA ASP A 143 -8.67 -34.61 -10.27
C ASP A 143 -7.34 -35.27 -10.73
N LEU A 144 -6.29 -35.30 -9.89
CA LEU A 144 -4.95 -35.84 -10.19
C LEU A 144 -4.71 -37.20 -9.58
#